data_4121663f2e50344a2aba34639236a989
#
_entry.id   4121663f2e50344a2aba34639236a989
#
_cell.length_a   1.000
_cell.length_b   1.000
_cell.length_c   1.000
_cell.angle_alpha   90.00
_cell.angle_beta   90.00
_cell.angle_gamma   90.00
#
_symmetry.space_group_name_H-M   'P 1'
#
loop_
_entity.id
_entity.type
_entity.pdbx_description
1 polymer ?
#
loop_
_entity_poly.entity_id
_entity_poly.type
_entity_poly.pdbx_seq_one_letter_code
_entity_poly.pdbx_strand_id
1 'polypeptide(L)'
;SKMYFTRTGMNGKELVTVDPVTMQEEILAENLPEGSFSFTPDEKTLLYTIQEEGPKDGPDMLRILEPNDRLPGFRNRYLIWRYDLQTGLYEQLTYGHNNTFINDVSADSRYLLFSTNEQDYTSLPHSSNSMYKLDLQSMAVDTLWERAKYINGATFSPDGKQLMVFGSGNAFDNIGLNIKEGQISNTYDGQLFLYDPATRKAKALTKDFNPNVTSAQWSKFDGQIYMLTEDQDYQRIYTCNPANGKIRRLDLPEDVIYNYSLA
;
A
#
# COMPACT_ATOMS: atom_id res chain seq x y z
N SER A 1 -15.83 -5.96 18.98
CA SER A 1 -15.46 -5.86 17.55
C SER A 1 -16.64 -6.34 16.71
N LYS A 2 -16.88 -5.70 15.58
CA LYS A 2 -17.90 -6.11 14.61
C LYS A 2 -17.24 -6.93 13.49
N MET A 3 -18.01 -7.80 12.88
CA MET A 3 -17.61 -8.48 11.64
C MET A 3 -18.37 -7.86 10.48
N TYR A 4 -17.72 -7.74 9.33
CA TYR A 4 -18.32 -7.18 8.13
C TYR A 4 -18.26 -8.19 6.99
N PHE A 5 -19.33 -8.27 6.22
CA PHE A 5 -19.38 -9.04 4.98
C PHE A 5 -20.30 -8.38 3.96
N THR A 6 -20.18 -8.78 2.72
CA THR A 6 -21.11 -8.36 1.65
C THR A 6 -21.94 -9.54 1.19
N ARG A 7 -23.21 -9.26 0.84
CA ARG A 7 -24.11 -10.23 0.20
C ARG A 7 -24.91 -9.58 -0.92
N THR A 8 -25.50 -10.37 -1.78
CA THR A 8 -26.47 -9.89 -2.77
C THR A 8 -27.85 -9.83 -2.10
N GLY A 9 -28.38 -8.62 -1.96
CA GLY A 9 -29.72 -8.37 -1.46
C GLY A 9 -30.74 -8.13 -2.58
N MET A 10 -31.96 -7.69 -2.21
CA MET A 10 -33.02 -7.43 -3.19
C MET A 10 -32.72 -6.20 -4.07
N ASN A 11 -32.00 -5.22 -3.55
CA ASN A 11 -31.66 -3.95 -4.21
C ASN A 11 -30.22 -3.88 -4.71
N GLY A 12 -29.49 -5.00 -4.75
CA GLY A 12 -28.09 -5.04 -5.15
C GLY A 12 -27.18 -5.56 -4.03
N LYS A 13 -25.92 -5.15 -4.07
CA LYS A 13 -24.90 -5.57 -3.09
C LYS A 13 -25.09 -4.83 -1.77
N GLU A 14 -25.23 -5.58 -0.68
CA GLU A 14 -25.37 -5.06 0.68
C GLU A 14 -24.08 -5.22 1.47
N LEU A 15 -23.76 -4.22 2.29
CA LEU A 15 -22.78 -4.33 3.37
C LEU A 15 -23.49 -4.60 4.68
N VAL A 16 -23.14 -5.70 5.31
CA VAL A 16 -23.75 -6.14 6.56
C VAL A 16 -22.70 -6.19 7.66
N THR A 17 -23.04 -5.68 8.83
CA THR A 17 -22.28 -5.90 10.07
C THR A 17 -22.94 -6.95 10.92
N VAL A 18 -22.14 -7.76 11.61
CA VAL A 18 -22.60 -8.80 12.54
C VAL A 18 -21.91 -8.61 13.88
N ASP A 19 -22.71 -8.63 14.93
CA ASP A 19 -22.17 -8.79 16.28
C ASP A 19 -21.76 -10.25 16.48
N PRO A 20 -20.48 -10.56 16.70
CA PRO A 20 -20.00 -11.94 16.79
C PRO A 20 -20.48 -12.70 18.03
N VAL A 21 -21.07 -12.01 19.03
CA VAL A 21 -21.59 -12.61 20.25
C VAL A 21 -23.08 -12.91 20.14
N THR A 22 -23.85 -11.91 19.69
CA THR A 22 -25.31 -12.03 19.57
C THR A 22 -25.78 -12.57 18.25
N MET A 23 -24.89 -12.60 17.23
CA MET A 23 -25.18 -12.96 15.84
C MET A 23 -26.26 -12.07 15.20
N GLN A 24 -26.49 -10.89 15.75
CA GLN A 24 -27.40 -9.91 15.16
C GLN A 24 -26.75 -9.24 13.97
N GLU A 25 -27.51 -9.20 12.88
CA GLU A 25 -27.12 -8.53 11.63
C GLU A 25 -27.76 -7.15 11.52
N GLU A 26 -26.98 -6.21 10.97
CA GLU A 26 -27.45 -4.87 10.62
C GLU A 26 -26.94 -4.53 9.21
N ILE A 27 -27.83 -4.09 8.32
CA ILE A 27 -27.44 -3.62 6.98
C ILE A 27 -26.93 -2.17 7.13
N LEU A 28 -25.64 -1.96 6.82
CA LEU A 28 -25.01 -0.64 6.88
C LEU A 28 -25.21 0.16 5.59
N ALA A 29 -25.24 -0.51 4.46
CA ALA A 29 -25.44 0.12 3.16
C ALA A 29 -26.02 -0.89 2.16
N GLU A 30 -26.87 -0.39 1.26
CA GLU A 30 -27.44 -1.13 0.15
C GLU A 30 -26.96 -0.56 -1.19
N ASN A 31 -27.11 -1.36 -2.23
CA ASN A 31 -26.76 -0.99 -3.60
C ASN A 31 -25.33 -0.46 -3.73
N LEU A 32 -24.38 -1.14 -3.08
CA LEU A 32 -22.97 -0.79 -3.13
C LEU A 32 -22.42 -0.94 -4.55
N PRO A 33 -21.50 -0.08 -4.95
CA PRO A 33 -20.75 -0.24 -6.19
C PRO A 33 -20.04 -1.58 -6.27
N GLU A 34 -19.89 -2.10 -7.48
CA GLU A 34 -19.03 -3.26 -7.71
C GLU A 34 -17.56 -2.88 -7.56
N GLY A 35 -16.76 -3.81 -7.06
CA GLY A 35 -15.32 -3.62 -6.84
C GLY A 35 -14.87 -4.12 -5.47
N SER A 36 -13.57 -4.09 -5.27
CA SER A 36 -12.95 -4.33 -3.98
C SER A 36 -12.86 -3.03 -3.18
N PHE A 37 -13.07 -3.11 -1.88
CA PHE A 37 -12.98 -1.95 -1.01
C PHE A 37 -12.27 -2.27 0.32
N SER A 38 -11.83 -1.20 0.96
CA SER A 38 -11.35 -1.21 2.35
C SER A 38 -12.04 -0.10 3.14
N PHE A 39 -12.19 -0.30 4.45
CA PHE A 39 -12.67 0.77 5.34
C PHE A 39 -11.58 1.77 5.65
N THR A 40 -11.98 3.04 5.85
CA THR A 40 -11.17 3.98 6.60
C THR A 40 -11.10 3.58 8.08
N PRO A 41 -10.06 3.95 8.85
CA PRO A 41 -9.93 3.58 10.26
C PRO A 41 -11.10 3.97 11.17
N ASP A 42 -11.85 5.03 10.83
CA ASP A 42 -13.07 5.45 11.55
C ASP A 42 -14.34 4.70 11.12
N GLU A 43 -14.22 3.77 10.17
CA GLU A 43 -15.30 2.93 9.63
C GLU A 43 -16.48 3.71 9.01
N LYS A 44 -16.25 4.98 8.57
CA LYS A 44 -17.31 5.80 7.98
C LYS A 44 -17.29 5.85 6.46
N THR A 45 -16.17 5.51 5.87
CA THR A 45 -15.96 5.60 4.43
C THR A 45 -15.37 4.30 3.89
N LEU A 46 -15.84 3.88 2.73
CA LEU A 46 -15.25 2.82 1.95
C LEU A 46 -14.39 3.42 0.83
N LEU A 47 -13.17 2.96 0.71
CA LEU A 47 -12.28 3.28 -0.39
C LEU A 47 -12.29 2.12 -1.38
N TYR A 48 -12.71 2.40 -2.61
CA TYR A 48 -12.83 1.44 -3.71
C TYR A 48 -11.66 1.58 -4.67
N THR A 49 -11.22 0.46 -5.23
CA THR A 49 -10.42 0.42 -6.45
C THR A 49 -11.32 -0.07 -7.57
N ILE A 50 -11.61 0.83 -8.53
CA ILE A 50 -12.50 0.56 -9.65
C ILE A 50 -11.68 0.47 -10.93
N GLN A 51 -11.93 -0.58 -11.72
CA GLN A 51 -11.36 -0.72 -13.03
C GLN A 51 -12.23 0.00 -14.07
N GLU A 52 -11.63 0.95 -14.77
CA GLU A 52 -12.20 1.58 -15.95
C GLU A 52 -11.62 0.96 -17.22
N GLU A 53 -12.49 0.65 -18.18
CA GLU A 53 -12.03 0.14 -19.47
C GLU A 53 -11.30 1.22 -20.26
N GLY A 54 -10.15 0.84 -20.81
CA GLY A 54 -9.37 1.73 -21.65
C GLY A 54 -9.97 1.94 -23.04
N PRO A 55 -9.48 2.96 -23.79
CA PRO A 55 -9.97 3.25 -25.11
C PRO A 55 -9.74 2.10 -26.09
N LYS A 56 -10.72 1.87 -26.96
CA LYS A 56 -10.67 0.87 -28.05
C LYS A 56 -10.42 1.60 -29.38
N ASP A 57 -9.49 1.13 -30.19
CA ASP A 57 -9.18 1.75 -31.50
C ASP A 57 -10.28 1.47 -32.55
N GLY A 58 -11.01 0.38 -32.41
CA GLY A 58 -12.10 -0.04 -33.30
C GLY A 58 -12.54 -1.47 -33.02
N PRO A 59 -13.60 -1.96 -33.70
CA PRO A 59 -14.14 -3.28 -33.42
C PRO A 59 -13.16 -4.42 -33.76
N ASP A 60 -12.31 -4.25 -34.78
CA ASP A 60 -11.44 -5.28 -35.31
C ASP A 60 -9.97 -4.85 -35.39
N MET A 61 -9.61 -3.74 -34.76
CA MET A 61 -8.24 -3.21 -34.81
C MET A 61 -7.74 -2.86 -33.41
N LEU A 62 -6.51 -3.24 -33.12
CA LEU A 62 -5.74 -2.82 -31.97
C LEU A 62 -4.41 -2.25 -32.44
N ARG A 63 -4.20 -0.96 -32.22
CA ARG A 63 -2.92 -0.30 -32.47
C ARG A 63 -2.00 -0.50 -31.29
N ILE A 64 -0.90 -1.21 -31.47
CA ILE A 64 0.10 -1.45 -30.42
C ILE A 64 0.99 -0.19 -30.31
N LEU A 65 0.87 0.53 -29.21
CA LEU A 65 1.63 1.75 -28.94
C LEU A 65 2.94 1.47 -28.19
N GLU A 66 2.95 0.39 -27.38
CA GLU A 66 4.11 -0.05 -26.62
C GLU A 66 4.07 -1.58 -26.41
N PRO A 67 5.18 -2.22 -26.00
CA PRO A 67 5.26 -3.69 -25.96
C PRO A 67 4.17 -4.38 -25.15
N ASN A 68 3.72 -3.77 -24.05
CA ASN A 68 2.69 -4.35 -23.17
C ASN A 68 1.26 -4.09 -23.65
N ASP A 69 1.04 -3.19 -24.60
CA ASP A 69 -0.30 -2.90 -25.17
C ASP A 69 -0.92 -4.10 -25.92
N ARG A 70 -0.11 -5.11 -26.24
CA ARG A 70 -0.58 -6.40 -26.75
C ARG A 70 -1.31 -7.26 -25.71
N LEU A 71 -1.15 -6.96 -24.41
CA LEU A 71 -1.75 -7.73 -23.33
C LEU A 71 -3.20 -7.29 -23.11
N PRO A 72 -4.14 -8.24 -22.95
CA PRO A 72 -5.53 -7.91 -22.65
C PRO A 72 -5.64 -7.00 -21.41
N GLY A 73 -6.44 -5.94 -21.50
CA GLY A 73 -6.68 -5.03 -20.39
C GLY A 73 -5.53 -4.06 -20.08
N PHE A 74 -4.45 -4.03 -20.85
CA PHE A 74 -3.33 -3.11 -20.62
C PHE A 74 -3.76 -1.64 -20.57
N ARG A 75 -4.77 -1.25 -21.35
CA ARG A 75 -5.30 0.11 -21.36
C ARG A 75 -6.30 0.40 -20.26
N ASN A 76 -6.75 -0.63 -19.53
CA ASN A 76 -7.63 -0.43 -18.38
C ASN A 76 -6.89 0.29 -17.28
N ARG A 77 -7.62 1.09 -16.51
CA ARG A 77 -7.06 1.87 -15.41
C ARG A 77 -7.80 1.55 -14.12
N TYR A 78 -7.04 1.40 -13.05
CA TYR A 78 -7.55 1.24 -11.71
C TYR A 78 -7.51 2.60 -11.04
N LEU A 79 -8.68 3.14 -10.68
CA LEU A 79 -8.84 4.44 -10.06
C LEU A 79 -9.48 4.30 -8.68
N ILE A 80 -9.17 5.24 -7.79
CA ILE A 80 -9.65 5.21 -6.41
C ILE A 80 -10.90 6.05 -6.32
N TRP A 81 -11.92 5.48 -5.67
CA TRP A 81 -13.20 6.09 -5.38
C TRP A 81 -13.48 5.99 -3.89
N ARG A 82 -14.32 6.86 -3.36
CA ARG A 82 -14.85 6.75 -1.99
C ARG A 82 -16.36 6.62 -1.99
N TYR A 83 -16.87 5.91 -1.00
CA TYR A 83 -18.28 5.80 -0.69
C TYR A 83 -18.48 6.15 0.79
N ASP A 84 -19.23 7.20 1.07
CA ASP A 84 -19.56 7.64 2.43
C ASP A 84 -20.77 6.83 2.94
N LEU A 85 -20.58 6.09 4.02
CA LEU A 85 -21.61 5.19 4.57
C LEU A 85 -22.80 5.93 5.19
N GLN A 86 -22.61 7.18 5.61
CA GLN A 86 -23.67 7.97 6.22
C GLN A 86 -24.56 8.64 5.18
N THR A 87 -23.98 9.17 4.12
CA THR A 87 -24.69 9.96 3.11
C THR A 87 -25.00 9.17 1.84
N GLY A 88 -24.34 8.05 1.61
CA GLY A 88 -24.39 7.32 0.35
C GLY A 88 -23.68 8.01 -0.81
N LEU A 89 -22.91 9.08 -0.56
CA LEU A 89 -22.15 9.77 -1.58
C LEU A 89 -21.04 8.88 -2.11
N TYR A 90 -21.04 8.71 -3.44
CA TYR A 90 -20.03 7.95 -4.16
C TYR A 90 -19.29 8.88 -5.13
N GLU A 91 -18.00 9.07 -4.94
CA GLU A 91 -17.22 9.99 -5.76
C GLU A 91 -15.80 9.47 -6.06
N GLN A 92 -15.29 9.90 -7.20
CA GLN A 92 -13.95 9.57 -7.67
C GLN A 92 -12.91 10.46 -7.00
N LEU A 93 -11.82 9.84 -6.53
CA LEU A 93 -10.71 10.55 -5.87
C LEU A 93 -9.50 10.73 -6.78
N THR A 94 -9.26 9.81 -7.70
CA THR A 94 -8.09 9.86 -8.59
C THR A 94 -8.51 9.83 -10.05
N TYR A 95 -7.72 10.51 -10.89
CA TYR A 95 -7.98 10.71 -12.32
C TYR A 95 -6.69 10.52 -13.11
N GLY A 96 -6.80 10.33 -14.40
CA GLY A 96 -5.65 10.31 -15.32
C GLY A 96 -5.41 8.99 -16.00
N HIS A 97 -4.19 8.82 -16.53
CA HIS A 97 -3.85 7.69 -17.39
C HIS A 97 -3.07 6.58 -16.68
N ASN A 98 -2.65 6.80 -15.44
CA ASN A 98 -1.90 5.82 -14.67
C ASN A 98 -2.83 5.09 -13.70
N ASN A 99 -2.53 3.81 -13.45
CA ASN A 99 -3.16 3.08 -12.35
C ASN A 99 -2.81 3.74 -11.02
N THR A 100 -3.80 3.83 -10.13
CA THR A 100 -3.62 4.32 -8.77
C THR A 100 -3.83 3.20 -7.77
N PHE A 101 -2.99 3.15 -6.74
CA PHE A 101 -2.98 2.09 -5.73
C PHE A 101 -3.11 2.70 -4.35
N ILE A 102 -4.09 2.25 -3.57
CA ILE A 102 -4.21 2.60 -2.16
C ILE A 102 -3.02 1.98 -1.43
N ASN A 103 -2.26 2.79 -0.72
CA ASN A 103 -1.15 2.34 0.12
C ASN A 103 -1.56 2.28 1.60
N ASP A 104 -2.14 3.37 2.11
CA ASP A 104 -2.57 3.44 3.51
C ASP A 104 -3.53 4.61 3.75
N VAL A 105 -4.21 4.59 4.89
CA VAL A 105 -5.03 5.70 5.39
C VAL A 105 -4.54 6.06 6.78
N SER A 106 -4.36 7.37 7.04
CA SER A 106 -3.94 7.83 8.36
C SER A 106 -4.93 7.44 9.46
N ALA A 107 -4.43 7.23 10.68
CA ALA A 107 -5.23 6.74 11.80
C ALA A 107 -6.44 7.65 12.14
N ASP A 108 -6.39 8.93 11.80
CA ASP A 108 -7.48 9.89 11.93
C ASP A 108 -8.44 9.91 10.72
N SER A 109 -8.26 8.99 9.76
CA SER A 109 -9.05 8.87 8.52
C SER A 109 -9.03 10.11 7.62
N ARG A 110 -8.09 11.04 7.84
CA ARG A 110 -8.02 12.30 7.10
C ARG A 110 -7.21 12.20 5.83
N TYR A 111 -6.10 11.44 5.85
CA TYR A 111 -5.17 11.39 4.72
C TYR A 111 -5.15 10.01 4.08
N LEU A 112 -5.33 9.99 2.77
CA LEU A 112 -5.09 8.82 1.93
C LEU A 112 -3.68 8.89 1.35
N LEU A 113 -2.90 7.83 1.53
CA LEU A 113 -1.63 7.62 0.84
C LEU A 113 -1.89 6.73 -0.37
N PHE A 114 -1.59 7.22 -1.55
CA PHE A 114 -1.74 6.46 -2.78
C PHE A 114 -0.55 6.65 -3.72
N SER A 115 -0.34 5.69 -4.59
CA SER A 115 0.77 5.70 -5.54
C SER A 115 0.33 5.45 -6.97
N THR A 116 1.19 5.84 -7.90
CA THR A 116 1.15 5.46 -9.31
C THR A 116 2.46 4.81 -9.71
N ASN A 117 2.41 3.93 -10.71
CA ASN A 117 3.62 3.35 -11.30
C ASN A 117 3.69 3.71 -12.78
N GLU A 118 4.89 4.04 -13.23
CA GLU A 118 5.19 4.32 -14.63
C GLU A 118 6.24 3.35 -15.14
N GLN A 119 6.10 2.93 -16.42
CA GLN A 119 7.07 2.07 -17.09
C GLN A 119 8.08 2.91 -17.85
N ASP A 120 9.36 2.54 -17.72
CA ASP A 120 10.47 3.10 -18.51
C ASP A 120 11.36 1.94 -18.97
N TYR A 121 11.16 1.51 -20.20
CA TYR A 121 11.91 0.39 -20.80
C TYR A 121 13.37 0.71 -21.10
N THR A 122 13.78 1.96 -20.98
CA THR A 122 15.15 2.42 -21.28
C THR A 122 16.08 2.39 -20.07
N SER A 123 15.54 2.14 -18.89
CA SER A 123 16.29 2.17 -17.63
C SER A 123 15.97 0.98 -16.72
N LEU A 124 16.85 0.69 -15.78
CA LEU A 124 16.65 -0.32 -14.73
C LEU A 124 16.48 0.36 -13.36
N PRO A 125 15.52 -0.12 -12.54
CA PRO A 125 14.40 -1.00 -12.90
C PRO A 125 13.52 -0.34 -13.96
N HIS A 126 12.75 -1.14 -14.71
CA HIS A 126 11.86 -0.64 -15.77
C HIS A 126 10.61 0.07 -15.24
N SER A 127 10.43 0.14 -13.93
CA SER A 127 9.30 0.82 -13.30
C SER A 127 9.79 1.85 -12.27
N SER A 128 9.02 2.90 -12.13
CA SER A 128 9.19 3.93 -11.11
C SER A 128 7.85 4.16 -10.38
N ASN A 129 7.94 4.55 -9.12
CA ASN A 129 6.83 4.81 -8.23
C ASN A 129 6.73 6.31 -7.92
N SER A 130 5.53 6.86 -8.00
CA SER A 130 5.21 8.20 -7.48
C SER A 130 4.22 8.07 -6.34
N MET A 131 4.44 8.79 -5.25
CA MET A 131 3.63 8.71 -4.04
C MET A 131 2.99 10.04 -3.71
N TYR A 132 1.72 10.00 -3.38
CA TYR A 132 0.88 11.16 -3.10
C TYR A 132 0.17 11.00 -1.76
N LYS A 133 -0.01 12.13 -1.07
CA LYS A 133 -0.84 12.24 0.12
C LYS A 133 -2.04 13.15 -0.19
N LEU A 134 -3.24 12.58 -0.20
CA LEU A 134 -4.50 13.29 -0.43
C LEU A 134 -5.17 13.59 0.92
N ASP A 135 -5.49 14.84 1.18
CA ASP A 135 -6.37 15.24 2.28
C ASP A 135 -7.82 15.00 1.85
N LEU A 136 -8.50 14.02 2.45
CA LEU A 136 -9.86 13.60 2.12
C LEU A 136 -10.94 14.65 2.46
N GLN A 137 -10.60 15.69 3.23
CA GLN A 137 -11.50 16.79 3.56
C GLN A 137 -11.36 17.96 2.60
N SER A 138 -10.14 18.42 2.36
CA SER A 138 -9.88 19.58 1.49
C SER A 138 -9.65 19.20 0.04
N MET A 139 -9.47 17.92 -0.27
CA MET A 139 -9.09 17.39 -1.58
C MET A 139 -7.72 17.91 -2.08
N ALA A 140 -6.92 18.47 -1.19
CA ALA A 140 -5.56 18.88 -1.51
C ALA A 140 -4.62 17.69 -1.63
N VAL A 141 -3.84 17.65 -2.70
CA VAL A 141 -2.85 16.61 -2.96
C VAL A 141 -1.44 17.14 -2.72
N ASP A 142 -0.66 16.43 -1.93
CA ASP A 142 0.76 16.67 -1.72
C ASP A 142 1.57 15.55 -2.37
N THR A 143 2.47 15.89 -3.30
CA THR A 143 3.37 14.92 -3.94
C THR A 143 4.57 14.68 -3.04
N LEU A 144 4.73 13.46 -2.54
CA LEU A 144 5.82 13.10 -1.63
C LEU A 144 7.11 12.81 -2.38
N TRP A 145 7.03 12.06 -3.47
CA TRP A 145 8.10 11.86 -4.46
C TRP A 145 7.51 11.50 -5.82
N GLU A 146 8.27 11.74 -6.86
CA GLU A 146 7.91 11.41 -8.24
C GLU A 146 8.96 10.49 -8.86
N ARG A 147 8.49 9.49 -9.60
CA ARG A 147 9.29 8.57 -10.42
C ARG A 147 10.50 7.98 -9.67
N ALA A 148 10.33 7.75 -8.37
CA ALA A 148 11.37 7.11 -7.56
C ALA A 148 11.50 5.64 -7.92
N LYS A 149 12.74 5.18 -8.01
CA LYS A 149 13.07 3.78 -8.32
C LYS A 149 13.30 2.99 -7.04
N TYR A 150 13.08 1.67 -7.12
CA TYR A 150 13.34 0.76 -6.01
C TYR A 150 12.45 0.98 -4.77
N ILE A 151 11.31 1.66 -4.93
CA ILE A 151 10.30 1.85 -3.89
C ILE A 151 9.05 1.07 -4.26
N ASN A 152 8.53 0.28 -3.33
CA ASN A 152 7.36 -0.58 -3.53
C ASN A 152 6.08 0.00 -2.92
N GLY A 153 6.19 0.77 -1.83
CA GLY A 153 5.05 1.37 -1.16
C GLY A 153 5.43 2.03 0.16
N ALA A 154 4.43 2.61 0.83
CA ALA A 154 4.62 3.26 2.12
C ALA A 154 3.35 3.18 2.97
N THR A 155 3.51 3.24 4.30
CA THR A 155 2.42 3.34 5.28
C THR A 155 2.72 4.45 6.28
N PHE A 156 1.67 5.00 6.90
CA PHE A 156 1.85 6.00 7.94
C PHE A 156 2.45 5.39 9.22
N SER A 157 3.24 6.20 9.94
CA SER A 157 3.51 5.92 11.34
C SER A 157 2.22 6.03 12.16
N PRO A 158 2.12 5.38 13.33
CA PRO A 158 0.92 5.45 14.18
C PRO A 158 0.50 6.88 14.56
N ASP A 159 1.45 7.81 14.62
CA ASP A 159 1.19 9.23 14.91
C ASP A 159 1.00 10.09 13.65
N GLY A 160 1.07 9.48 12.45
CA GLY A 160 0.88 10.14 11.15
C GLY A 160 1.99 11.10 10.72
N LYS A 161 3.08 11.23 11.49
CA LYS A 161 4.14 12.23 11.21
C LYS A 161 5.20 11.74 10.23
N GLN A 162 5.43 10.45 10.19
CA GLN A 162 6.42 9.81 9.33
C GLN A 162 5.75 8.74 8.46
N LEU A 163 6.48 8.30 7.45
CA LEU A 163 6.12 7.12 6.67
C LEU A 163 7.17 6.03 6.85
N MET A 164 6.70 4.81 7.01
CA MET A 164 7.50 3.62 6.81
C MET A 164 7.43 3.29 5.32
N VAL A 165 8.58 3.35 4.65
CA VAL A 165 8.68 3.07 3.21
C VAL A 165 9.33 1.72 3.00
N PHE A 166 8.73 0.93 2.12
CA PHE A 166 9.23 -0.37 1.69
C PHE A 166 9.91 -0.25 0.33
N GLY A 167 11.14 -0.71 0.21
CA GLY A 167 11.92 -0.66 -1.02
C GLY A 167 13.13 -1.57 -0.96
N SER A 168 14.03 -1.48 -1.93
CA SER A 168 15.32 -2.17 -1.86
C SER A 168 16.42 -1.21 -1.40
N GLY A 169 17.62 -1.73 -1.16
CA GLY A 169 18.78 -0.94 -0.71
C GLY A 169 19.14 0.24 -1.63
N ASN A 170 18.70 0.18 -2.89
CA ASN A 170 18.92 1.24 -3.88
C ASN A 170 17.91 2.41 -3.79
N ALA A 171 16.86 2.30 -2.97
CA ALA A 171 15.93 3.41 -2.80
C ALA A 171 16.59 4.67 -2.22
N PHE A 172 16.02 5.82 -2.53
CA PHE A 172 16.48 7.14 -2.04
C PHE A 172 17.98 7.36 -2.26
N ASP A 173 18.45 7.26 -3.50
CA ASP A 173 19.86 7.47 -3.87
C ASP A 173 20.82 6.50 -3.17
N ASN A 174 20.43 5.25 -3.06
CA ASN A 174 21.26 4.16 -2.53
C ASN A 174 21.58 4.25 -1.01
N ILE A 175 20.79 4.96 -0.22
CA ILE A 175 21.07 5.11 1.23
C ILE A 175 21.00 3.80 2.02
N GLY A 176 20.29 2.79 1.49
CA GLY A 176 20.17 1.45 2.08
C GLY A 176 21.30 0.49 1.72
N LEU A 177 22.24 0.87 0.85
CA LEU A 177 23.30 -0.03 0.44
C LEU A 177 24.36 -0.22 1.53
N ASN A 178 24.68 -1.47 1.82
CA ASN A 178 25.76 -1.93 2.68
C ASN A 178 26.68 -2.89 1.89
N ILE A 179 27.31 -2.37 0.85
CA ILE A 179 28.21 -3.11 -0.05
C ILE A 179 29.55 -2.39 -0.17
N LYS A 180 30.58 -3.13 -0.49
CA LYS A 180 31.91 -2.58 -0.78
C LYS A 180 31.95 -1.98 -2.18
N GLU A 181 32.86 -1.04 -2.42
CA GLU A 181 33.10 -0.48 -3.74
C GLU A 181 33.36 -1.61 -4.77
N GLY A 182 32.72 -1.51 -5.93
CA GLY A 182 32.82 -2.49 -7.01
C GLY A 182 31.92 -3.73 -6.88
N GLN A 183 31.18 -3.87 -5.78
CA GLN A 183 30.18 -4.94 -5.65
C GLN A 183 28.84 -4.53 -6.30
N ILE A 184 28.15 -5.50 -6.87
CA ILE A 184 26.80 -5.32 -7.41
C ILE A 184 25.82 -5.46 -6.26
N SER A 185 24.90 -4.48 -6.13
CA SER A 185 23.84 -4.53 -5.12
C SER A 185 22.78 -5.59 -5.46
N ASN A 186 22.25 -6.25 -4.43
CA ASN A 186 21.03 -7.02 -4.53
C ASN A 186 19.83 -6.03 -4.54
N THR A 187 19.13 -5.96 -5.66
CA THR A 187 17.98 -5.06 -5.83
C THR A 187 16.64 -5.71 -5.51
N TYR A 188 16.64 -6.99 -5.13
CA TYR A 188 15.44 -7.77 -4.83
C TYR A 188 15.10 -7.80 -3.35
N ASP A 189 16.10 -7.72 -2.46
CA ASP A 189 15.86 -7.78 -1.03
C ASP A 189 15.14 -6.51 -0.55
N GLY A 190 14.03 -6.73 0.17
CA GLY A 190 13.27 -5.67 0.78
C GLY A 190 13.97 -5.07 1.99
N GLN A 191 13.94 -3.76 2.08
CA GLN A 191 14.40 -2.96 3.20
C GLN A 191 13.36 -1.94 3.62
N LEU A 192 13.49 -1.44 4.85
CA LEU A 192 12.63 -0.40 5.40
C LEU A 192 13.38 0.91 5.57
N PHE A 193 12.65 1.98 5.28
CA PHE A 193 13.11 3.36 5.46
C PHE A 193 12.08 4.15 6.25
N LEU A 194 12.53 5.12 7.01
CA LEU A 194 11.68 6.19 7.53
C LEU A 194 11.79 7.40 6.59
N TYR A 195 10.64 7.92 6.20
CA TYR A 195 10.54 9.14 5.40
C TYR A 195 9.76 10.20 6.18
N ASP A 196 10.33 11.39 6.25
CA ASP A 196 9.69 12.55 6.86
C ASP A 196 9.06 13.43 5.76
N PRO A 197 7.73 13.49 5.66
CA PRO A 197 7.05 14.28 4.64
C PRO A 197 7.32 15.79 4.73
N ALA A 198 7.58 16.31 5.94
CA ALA A 198 7.81 17.73 6.15
C ALA A 198 9.18 18.18 5.64
N THR A 199 10.22 17.36 5.85
CA THR A 199 11.59 17.65 5.42
C THR A 199 11.98 16.99 4.10
N ARG A 200 11.15 16.10 3.58
CA ARG A 200 11.40 15.27 2.37
C ARG A 200 12.68 14.41 2.48
N LYS A 201 13.03 14.00 3.69
CA LYS A 201 14.23 13.19 3.94
C LYS A 201 13.89 11.77 4.30
N ALA A 202 14.68 10.84 3.77
CA ALA A 202 14.63 9.43 4.10
C ALA A 202 15.82 9.01 4.95
N LYS A 203 15.62 8.00 5.81
CA LYS A 203 16.65 7.33 6.62
C LYS A 203 16.45 5.83 6.49
N ALA A 204 17.49 5.09 6.12
CA ALA A 204 17.45 3.64 6.11
C ALA A 204 17.37 3.07 7.55
N LEU A 205 16.43 2.16 7.80
CA LEU A 205 16.28 1.48 9.07
C LEU A 205 17.00 0.13 9.10
N THR A 206 16.97 -0.59 7.99
CA THR A 206 17.43 -1.99 7.91
C THR A 206 18.67 -2.16 7.05
N LYS A 207 19.45 -1.08 6.81
CA LYS A 207 20.66 -1.09 5.98
C LYS A 207 21.68 -2.18 6.37
N ASP A 208 21.87 -2.39 7.68
CA ASP A 208 22.85 -3.35 8.22
C ASP A 208 22.18 -4.66 8.66
N PHE A 209 20.95 -4.87 8.25
CA PHE A 209 20.16 -6.06 8.53
C PHE A 209 20.16 -6.97 7.30
N ASN A 210 20.77 -8.15 7.40
CA ASN A 210 20.98 -9.02 6.25
C ASN A 210 19.73 -9.77 5.75
N PRO A 211 18.78 -10.22 6.61
CA PRO A 211 17.58 -10.91 6.13
C PRO A 211 16.73 -10.02 5.22
N ASN A 212 16.11 -10.63 4.20
CA ASN A 212 15.15 -9.97 3.32
C ASN A 212 13.86 -9.65 4.06
N VAL A 213 13.44 -8.40 4.10
CA VAL A 213 12.16 -7.99 4.68
C VAL A 213 11.06 -8.18 3.64
N THR A 214 10.13 -9.11 3.88
CA THR A 214 9.03 -9.43 2.95
C THR A 214 7.76 -8.64 3.26
N SER A 215 7.50 -8.34 4.54
CA SER A 215 6.43 -7.45 4.96
C SER A 215 6.75 -6.80 6.30
N ALA A 216 6.06 -5.70 6.61
CA ALA A 216 6.23 -5.02 7.89
C ALA A 216 4.94 -4.32 8.32
N GLN A 217 4.72 -4.25 9.64
CA GLN A 217 3.62 -3.52 10.26
C GLN A 217 4.16 -2.66 11.40
N TRP A 218 3.76 -1.39 11.42
CA TRP A 218 4.11 -0.49 12.51
C TRP A 218 3.04 -0.54 13.59
N SER A 219 3.38 -1.09 14.75
CA SER A 219 2.46 -1.28 15.87
C SER A 219 2.11 0.05 16.55
N LYS A 220 0.82 0.32 16.68
CA LYS A 220 0.29 1.45 17.43
C LYS A 220 0.33 1.26 18.96
N PHE A 221 0.57 0.01 19.43
CA PHE A 221 0.53 -0.34 20.84
C PHE A 221 1.86 -0.09 21.55
N ASP A 222 2.96 -0.48 20.91
CA ASP A 222 4.30 -0.40 21.50
C ASP A 222 5.28 0.45 20.66
N GLY A 223 4.83 0.93 19.49
CA GLY A 223 5.63 1.74 18.57
C GLY A 223 6.76 0.99 17.88
N GLN A 224 6.80 -0.34 17.97
CA GLN A 224 7.78 -1.15 17.26
C GLN A 224 7.29 -1.46 15.84
N ILE A 225 8.22 -1.64 14.92
CA ILE A 225 7.94 -2.18 13.60
C ILE A 225 8.18 -3.68 13.66
N TYR A 226 7.16 -4.47 13.36
CA TYR A 226 7.24 -5.91 13.22
C TYR A 226 7.51 -6.24 11.76
N MET A 227 8.53 -7.08 11.51
CA MET A 227 8.99 -7.42 10.17
C MET A 227 8.93 -8.94 9.98
N LEU A 228 8.23 -9.39 8.96
CA LEU A 228 8.36 -10.75 8.45
C LEU A 228 9.55 -10.77 7.49
N THR A 229 10.42 -11.74 7.67
CA THR A 229 11.68 -11.78 6.92
C THR A 229 12.00 -13.18 6.43
N GLU A 230 12.68 -13.24 5.30
CA GLU A 230 13.42 -14.43 4.86
C GLU A 230 14.86 -14.34 5.40
N ASP A 231 15.18 -15.23 6.34
CA ASP A 231 16.46 -15.30 7.02
C ASP A 231 17.12 -16.65 6.71
N GLN A 232 17.85 -16.71 5.60
CA GLN A 232 18.39 -17.93 5.01
C GLN A 232 17.26 -18.89 4.57
N ASP A 233 17.08 -20.02 5.23
CA ASP A 233 16.04 -21.03 5.01
C ASP A 233 14.85 -20.92 5.98
N TYR A 234 14.81 -19.85 6.78
CA TYR A 234 13.76 -19.55 7.75
C TYR A 234 12.89 -18.38 7.33
N GLN A 235 11.62 -18.42 7.75
CA GLN A 235 10.75 -17.25 7.72
C GLN A 235 10.41 -16.82 9.15
N ARG A 236 10.92 -15.68 9.57
CA ARG A 236 10.96 -15.25 10.96
C ARG A 236 10.41 -13.84 11.15
N ILE A 237 9.95 -13.57 12.36
CA ILE A 237 9.53 -12.23 12.76
C ILE A 237 10.63 -11.56 13.56
N TYR A 238 10.95 -10.35 13.17
CA TYR A 238 11.83 -9.44 13.89
C TYR A 238 11.07 -8.17 14.27
N THR A 239 11.49 -7.53 15.36
CA THR A 239 11.05 -6.18 15.71
C THR A 239 12.16 -5.19 15.46
N CYS A 240 11.82 -4.01 14.97
CA CYS A 240 12.72 -2.89 14.79
C CYS A 240 12.19 -1.68 15.58
N ASN A 241 13.04 -1.09 16.41
CA ASN A 241 12.72 0.17 17.06
C ASN A 241 13.02 1.33 16.10
N PRO A 242 12.01 2.09 15.63
CA PRO A 242 12.21 3.12 14.61
C PRO A 242 13.08 4.29 15.09
N ALA A 243 13.09 4.57 16.40
CA ALA A 243 13.85 5.70 16.95
C ALA A 243 15.37 5.47 16.91
N ASN A 244 15.82 4.23 17.18
CA ASN A 244 17.25 3.91 17.29
C ASN A 244 17.74 2.81 16.33
N GLY A 245 16.83 2.23 15.51
CA GLY A 245 17.16 1.17 14.55
C GLY A 245 17.51 -0.18 15.18
N LYS A 246 17.27 -0.39 16.48
CA LYS A 246 17.60 -1.65 17.13
C LYS A 246 16.65 -2.75 16.68
N ILE A 247 17.21 -3.81 16.10
CA ILE A 247 16.48 -4.98 15.61
C ILE A 247 16.66 -6.15 16.55
N ARG A 248 15.59 -6.90 16.78
CA ARG A 248 15.58 -8.11 17.61
C ARG A 248 14.69 -9.18 16.96
N ARG A 249 15.16 -10.41 16.92
CA ARG A 249 14.33 -11.56 16.55
C ARG A 249 13.32 -11.85 17.66
N LEU A 250 12.08 -12.17 17.30
CA LEU A 250 11.13 -12.77 18.22
C LEU A 250 11.48 -14.24 18.42
N ASP A 251 11.45 -14.67 19.66
CA ASP A 251 11.67 -16.07 20.03
C ASP A 251 10.33 -16.82 19.92
N LEU A 252 10.07 -17.34 18.74
CA LEU A 252 8.88 -18.13 18.40
C LEU A 252 9.32 -19.55 18.10
N PRO A 253 8.49 -20.58 18.41
CA PRO A 253 8.86 -21.97 18.23
C PRO A 253 8.85 -22.42 16.76
N GLU A 254 8.21 -21.67 15.87
CA GLU A 254 8.09 -22.00 14.46
C GLU A 254 9.32 -21.56 13.66
N ASP A 255 9.77 -22.42 12.75
CA ASP A 255 10.88 -22.13 11.83
C ASP A 255 10.42 -21.33 10.62
N VAL A 256 9.13 -21.49 10.22
CA VAL A 256 8.55 -20.88 9.04
C VAL A 256 7.21 -20.23 9.39
N ILE A 257 7.13 -18.91 9.28
CA ILE A 257 5.95 -18.09 9.54
C ILE A 257 5.55 -17.42 8.25
N TYR A 258 4.38 -17.77 7.69
CA TYR A 258 3.91 -17.23 6.42
C TYR A 258 3.20 -15.88 6.57
N ASN A 259 2.57 -15.64 7.70
CA ASN A 259 1.81 -14.43 7.94
C ASN A 259 1.65 -14.16 9.44
N TYR A 260 1.39 -12.90 9.79
CA TYR A 260 1.04 -12.48 11.15
C TYR A 260 0.09 -11.29 11.10
N SER A 261 -0.62 -11.04 12.18
CA SER A 261 -1.38 -9.81 12.40
C SER A 261 -1.14 -9.29 13.80
N LEU A 262 -1.13 -7.98 13.95
CA LEU A 262 -1.08 -7.31 15.24
C LEU A 262 -2.51 -7.01 15.70
N ALA A 263 -2.84 -7.42 16.92
CA ALA A 263 -4.15 -7.23 17.53
C ALA A 263 -4.24 -5.88 18.27
#